data_1442d01e110c7412d46fd4e142df20b8
#
_entry.id   1442d01e110c7412d46fd4e142df20b8
#
_cell.length_a   1.000
_cell.length_b   1.000
_cell.length_c   1.000
_cell.angle_alpha   90.00
_cell.angle_beta   90.00
_cell.angle_gamma   90.00
#
_symmetry.space_group_name_H-M   'P 1'
#
loop_
_entity.id
_entity.type
_entity.pdbx_description
1 polymer ?
#
loop_
_entity_poly.entity_id
_entity_poly.type
_entity_poly.pdbx_seq_one_letter_code
_entity_poly.pdbx_strand_id
1 'polypeptide(L)'
;PELGPENASLLYSYFKGRRDVYAQRARNGQGYYTQCNYFWKPGICPKRSGAKIKCQDCPSRDYTELRGKVILDHLQGNREDCGDVVGLYPLFPDGTCWFLVFDFDNHDEEAEPSKGWEQEVNALRQMCTILGVDTLVERSRSGRGAHVWIFFSDPIQASKARKFGEALLR
;
A
#
# COMPACT_ATOMS: atom_id res chain seq x y z
N PRO A 1 11.10 -1.40 -22.10
CA PRO A 1 11.07 -2.83 -21.81
C PRO A 1 9.65 -3.23 -21.44
N GLU A 2 9.20 -4.36 -21.98
CA GLU A 2 7.89 -4.92 -21.67
C GLU A 2 7.90 -5.50 -20.25
N LEU A 3 6.90 -5.16 -19.44
CA LEU A 3 6.79 -5.66 -18.06
C LEU A 3 6.17 -7.06 -18.07
N GLY A 4 6.91 -8.02 -17.52
CA GLY A 4 6.56 -9.43 -17.45
C GLY A 4 6.30 -9.97 -16.04
N PRO A 5 6.01 -11.26 -15.91
CA PRO A 5 5.77 -11.91 -14.62
C PRO A 5 6.93 -11.80 -13.62
N GLU A 6 8.16 -11.71 -14.09
CA GLU A 6 9.36 -11.51 -13.28
C GLU A 6 9.32 -10.15 -12.58
N ASN A 7 8.83 -9.10 -13.25
CA ASN A 7 8.66 -7.76 -12.67
C ASN A 7 7.60 -7.78 -11.57
N ALA A 8 6.49 -8.51 -11.77
CA ALA A 8 5.46 -8.69 -10.75
C ALA A 8 6.00 -9.44 -9.52
N SER A 9 6.83 -10.47 -9.74
CA SER A 9 7.49 -11.22 -8.67
C SER A 9 8.49 -10.36 -7.92
N LEU A 10 9.27 -9.55 -8.63
CA LEU A 10 10.23 -8.61 -8.03
C LEU A 10 9.51 -7.57 -7.17
N LEU A 11 8.44 -6.93 -7.69
CA LEU A 11 7.66 -5.97 -6.93
C LEU A 11 7.12 -6.59 -5.64
N TYR A 12 6.53 -7.80 -5.73
CA TYR A 12 6.01 -8.47 -4.56
C TYR A 12 7.10 -8.90 -3.57
N SER A 13 8.32 -9.12 -4.02
CA SER A 13 9.43 -9.48 -3.12
C SER A 13 9.78 -8.36 -2.13
N TYR A 14 9.56 -7.12 -2.52
CA TYR A 14 9.70 -5.94 -1.66
C TYR A 14 8.40 -5.64 -0.89
N PHE A 15 7.30 -5.49 -1.61
CA PHE A 15 6.00 -5.12 -1.05
C PHE A 15 5.21 -6.36 -0.63
N LYS A 16 5.76 -7.16 0.29
CA LYS A 16 5.10 -8.35 0.80
C LYS A 16 3.91 -7.99 1.67
N GLY A 17 2.74 -8.47 1.28
CA GLY A 17 1.50 -8.33 2.01
C GLY A 17 0.69 -9.63 1.98
N ARG A 18 -0.50 -9.61 2.56
CA ARG A 18 -1.42 -10.74 2.52
C ARG A 18 -1.71 -11.14 1.08
N ARG A 19 -1.70 -12.45 0.82
CA ARG A 19 -2.09 -13.02 -0.49
C ARG A 19 -3.54 -13.45 -0.55
N ASP A 20 -4.12 -13.72 0.61
CA ASP A 20 -5.51 -14.16 0.73
C ASP A 20 -6.54 -13.05 0.50
N VAL A 21 -6.08 -11.80 0.41
CA VAL A 21 -6.92 -10.61 0.22
C VAL A 21 -6.13 -9.46 -0.39
N TYR A 22 -6.79 -8.67 -1.23
CA TYR A 22 -6.28 -7.39 -1.71
C TYR A 22 -7.43 -6.40 -1.91
N ALA A 23 -7.10 -5.13 -2.07
CA ALA A 23 -8.03 -4.11 -2.46
C ALA A 23 -7.74 -3.61 -3.88
N GLN A 24 -8.73 -3.06 -4.53
CA GLN A 24 -8.60 -2.46 -5.85
C GLN A 24 -9.19 -1.05 -5.81
N ARG A 25 -8.57 -0.13 -6.56
CA ARG A 25 -9.05 1.25 -6.64
C ARG A 25 -10.44 1.30 -7.25
N ALA A 26 -11.31 2.13 -6.69
CA ALA A 26 -12.63 2.35 -7.24
C ALA A 26 -12.55 3.10 -8.58
N ARG A 27 -13.38 2.72 -9.55
CA ARG A 27 -13.40 3.32 -10.90
C ARG A 27 -13.67 4.82 -10.92
N ASN A 28 -14.39 5.33 -9.90
CA ASN A 28 -14.61 6.76 -9.71
C ASN A 28 -13.41 7.49 -9.09
N GLY A 29 -12.29 6.80 -8.88
CA GLY A 29 -11.07 7.33 -8.27
C GLY A 29 -11.13 7.57 -6.75
N GLN A 30 -12.27 7.30 -6.11
CA GLN A 30 -12.47 7.54 -4.69
C GLN A 30 -12.29 6.27 -3.87
N GLY A 31 -11.10 6.14 -3.26
CA GLY A 31 -10.78 5.06 -2.33
C GLY A 31 -10.55 3.69 -2.96
N TYR A 32 -10.53 2.70 -2.10
CA TYR A 32 -10.26 1.30 -2.45
C TYR A 32 -11.34 0.41 -1.84
N TYR A 33 -11.64 -0.70 -2.52
CA TYR A 33 -12.56 -1.71 -2.02
C TYR A 33 -11.93 -3.09 -2.03
N THR A 34 -12.16 -3.82 -0.94
CA THR A 34 -11.66 -5.20 -0.78
C THR A 34 -12.26 -6.10 -1.84
N GLN A 35 -11.42 -6.89 -2.50
CA GLN A 35 -11.88 -7.85 -3.49
C GLN A 35 -12.50 -9.08 -2.81
N CYS A 36 -13.71 -9.42 -3.24
CA CYS A 36 -14.49 -10.53 -2.70
C CYS A 36 -15.31 -11.16 -3.81
N ASN A 37 -15.33 -12.49 -3.86
CA ASN A 37 -16.08 -13.26 -4.86
C ASN A 37 -17.60 -13.03 -4.79
N TYR A 38 -18.09 -12.54 -3.64
CA TYR A 38 -19.49 -12.18 -3.43
C TYR A 38 -19.75 -10.68 -3.43
N PHE A 39 -18.76 -9.87 -3.87
CA PHE A 39 -18.93 -8.42 -3.89
C PHE A 39 -20.16 -8.02 -4.71
N TRP A 40 -21.04 -7.24 -4.08
CA TRP A 40 -22.29 -6.74 -4.67
C TRP A 40 -23.28 -7.81 -5.16
N LYS A 41 -23.10 -9.11 -4.80
CA LYS A 41 -23.97 -10.21 -5.22
C LYS A 41 -25.30 -10.16 -4.48
N PRO A 42 -26.45 -10.18 -5.21
CA PRO A 42 -27.78 -10.14 -4.59
C PRO A 42 -27.98 -11.29 -3.61
N GLY A 43 -28.60 -11.01 -2.47
CA GLY A 43 -28.93 -12.02 -1.45
C GLY A 43 -27.73 -12.53 -0.64
N ILE A 44 -26.48 -12.18 -1.02
CA ILE A 44 -25.26 -12.63 -0.33
C ILE A 44 -24.48 -11.45 0.26
N CYS A 45 -24.20 -10.39 -0.53
CA CYS A 45 -23.46 -9.24 -0.05
C CYS A 45 -24.37 -8.29 0.73
N PRO A 46 -24.19 -8.13 2.06
CA PRO A 46 -25.05 -7.26 2.86
C PRO A 46 -25.00 -5.77 2.45
N LYS A 47 -23.85 -5.32 1.90
CA LYS A 47 -23.71 -3.93 1.42
C LYS A 47 -24.67 -3.60 0.28
N ARG A 48 -25.04 -4.58 -0.53
CA ARG A 48 -26.02 -4.39 -1.59
C ARG A 48 -27.41 -4.06 -1.05
N SER A 49 -27.74 -4.58 0.14
CA SER A 49 -28.99 -4.28 0.86
C SER A 49 -28.89 -3.05 1.75
N GLY A 50 -27.82 -2.24 1.61
CA GLY A 50 -27.62 -1.01 2.38
C GLY A 50 -26.99 -1.19 3.76
N ALA A 51 -26.55 -2.40 4.12
CA ALA A 51 -25.93 -2.63 5.42
C ALA A 51 -24.56 -1.91 5.52
N LYS A 52 -24.35 -1.18 6.61
CA LYS A 52 -23.10 -0.49 6.96
C LYS A 52 -22.14 -1.46 7.66
N ILE A 53 -21.66 -2.47 6.96
CA ILE A 53 -20.73 -3.48 7.49
C ILE A 53 -19.35 -3.35 6.83
N LYS A 54 -18.28 -3.51 7.61
CA LYS A 54 -16.92 -3.64 7.06
C LYS A 54 -16.76 -5.03 6.47
N CYS A 55 -16.01 -5.16 5.35
CA CYS A 55 -15.80 -6.45 4.70
C CYS A 55 -15.10 -7.47 5.61
N GLN A 56 -14.24 -7.01 6.52
CA GLN A 56 -13.58 -7.88 7.50
C GLN A 56 -14.55 -8.52 8.50
N ASP A 57 -15.68 -7.88 8.77
CA ASP A 57 -16.68 -8.33 9.75
C ASP A 57 -17.86 -9.04 9.05
N CYS A 58 -17.82 -9.17 7.71
CA CYS A 58 -18.89 -9.78 6.93
C CYS A 58 -18.90 -11.31 7.10
N PRO A 59 -20.01 -11.91 7.53
CA PRO A 59 -20.10 -13.37 7.70
C PRO A 59 -20.03 -14.14 6.38
N SER A 60 -20.42 -13.50 5.27
CA SER A 60 -20.41 -14.09 3.93
C SER A 60 -19.14 -13.69 3.14
N ARG A 61 -18.10 -13.21 3.81
CA ARG A 61 -16.88 -12.80 3.09
C ARG A 61 -16.18 -14.00 2.45
N ASP A 62 -15.83 -13.84 1.18
CA ASP A 62 -15.04 -14.78 0.41
C ASP A 62 -14.03 -13.98 -0.39
N TYR A 63 -12.84 -13.76 0.19
CA TYR A 63 -11.84 -12.87 -0.38
C TYR A 63 -11.22 -13.47 -1.64
N THR A 64 -10.93 -12.60 -2.58
CA THR A 64 -10.19 -12.95 -3.79
C THR A 64 -8.70 -12.89 -3.52
N GLU A 65 -7.97 -13.93 -3.90
CA GLU A 65 -6.52 -14.02 -3.73
C GLU A 65 -5.77 -13.02 -4.60
N LEU A 66 -4.71 -12.44 -4.04
CA LEU A 66 -3.74 -11.63 -4.79
C LEU A 66 -2.80 -12.55 -5.58
N ARG A 67 -3.05 -12.68 -6.87
CA ARG A 67 -2.25 -13.49 -7.80
C ARG A 67 -1.25 -12.63 -8.57
N GLY A 68 -0.20 -13.25 -9.08
CA GLY A 68 0.84 -12.57 -9.88
C GLY A 68 0.27 -11.78 -11.07
N LYS A 69 -0.78 -12.28 -11.71
CA LYS A 69 -1.46 -11.54 -12.79
C LYS A 69 -2.03 -10.20 -12.32
N VAL A 70 -2.61 -10.13 -11.13
CA VAL A 70 -3.17 -8.88 -10.59
C VAL A 70 -2.07 -7.85 -10.36
N ILE A 71 -0.91 -8.29 -9.88
CA ILE A 71 0.27 -7.43 -9.69
C ILE A 71 0.84 -6.99 -11.05
N LEU A 72 0.86 -7.89 -12.04
CA LEU A 72 1.31 -7.56 -13.38
C LEU A 72 0.39 -6.53 -14.05
N ASP A 73 -0.93 -6.70 -13.95
CA ASP A 73 -1.92 -5.76 -14.47
C ASP A 73 -1.73 -4.37 -13.83
N HIS A 74 -1.45 -4.33 -12.52
CA HIS A 74 -1.12 -3.09 -11.81
C HIS A 74 0.15 -2.41 -12.35
N LEU A 75 1.21 -3.17 -12.60
CA LEU A 75 2.45 -2.65 -13.15
C LEU A 75 2.30 -2.11 -14.58
N GLN A 76 1.50 -2.81 -15.39
CA GLN A 76 1.28 -2.43 -16.78
C GLN A 76 0.41 -1.19 -16.92
N GLY A 77 -0.51 -0.95 -15.97
CA GLY A 77 -1.35 0.25 -15.95
C GLY A 77 -2.21 0.40 -17.20
N ASN A 78 -2.73 -0.68 -17.74
CA ASN A 78 -3.42 -0.69 -19.04
C ASN A 78 -4.85 -0.14 -18.99
N ARG A 79 -5.39 0.13 -17.78
CA ARG A 79 -6.76 0.59 -17.62
C ARG A 79 -6.84 2.10 -17.41
N GLU A 80 -7.52 2.79 -18.30
CA GLU A 80 -7.74 4.25 -18.21
C GLU A 80 -8.49 4.65 -16.92
N ASP A 81 -9.39 3.78 -16.40
CA ASP A 81 -10.14 4.01 -15.17
C ASP A 81 -9.32 3.71 -13.89
N CYS A 82 -8.02 3.40 -14.03
CA CYS A 82 -7.13 2.99 -12.93
C CYS A 82 -7.68 1.82 -12.10
N GLY A 83 -8.58 1.03 -12.66
CA GLY A 83 -9.19 -0.11 -11.96
C GLY A 83 -8.23 -1.30 -11.79
N ASP A 84 -7.02 -1.23 -12.32
CA ASP A 84 -5.90 -2.16 -12.12
C ASP A 84 -4.98 -1.73 -10.95
N VAL A 85 -5.19 -0.55 -10.36
CA VAL A 85 -4.42 -0.11 -9.20
C VAL A 85 -4.78 -0.92 -7.96
N VAL A 86 -3.78 -1.60 -7.38
CA VAL A 86 -3.93 -2.54 -6.27
C VAL A 86 -3.56 -1.87 -4.94
N GLY A 87 -4.35 -2.15 -3.90
CA GLY A 87 -4.01 -1.89 -2.51
C GLY A 87 -3.64 -3.18 -1.79
N LEU A 88 -2.49 -3.19 -1.15
CA LEU A 88 -2.02 -4.31 -0.33
C LEU A 88 -2.52 -4.20 1.11
N TYR A 89 -2.68 -5.34 1.76
CA TYR A 89 -2.83 -5.44 3.21
C TYR A 89 -1.48 -5.86 3.81
N PRO A 90 -0.66 -4.89 4.30
CA PRO A 90 0.70 -5.18 4.77
C PRO A 90 0.74 -5.89 6.13
N LEU A 91 -0.32 -5.78 6.93
CA LEU A 91 -0.43 -6.42 8.24
C LEU A 91 -0.94 -7.84 8.09
N PHE A 92 -0.11 -8.81 8.49
CA PHE A 92 -0.46 -10.23 8.51
C PHE A 92 -1.34 -10.57 9.72
N PRO A 93 -2.09 -11.72 9.69
CA PRO A 93 -2.95 -12.13 10.79
C PRO A 93 -2.23 -12.35 12.13
N ASP A 94 -0.93 -12.68 12.09
CA ASP A 94 -0.05 -12.84 13.26
C ASP A 94 0.51 -11.51 13.80
N GLY A 95 0.09 -10.39 13.22
CA GLY A 95 0.52 -9.05 13.61
C GLY A 95 1.88 -8.64 13.05
N THR A 96 2.46 -9.40 12.10
CA THR A 96 3.75 -9.08 11.48
C THR A 96 3.59 -8.22 10.22
N CYS A 97 4.69 -7.58 9.81
CA CYS A 97 4.83 -6.85 8.54
C CYS A 97 6.24 -7.01 7.98
N TRP A 98 6.42 -6.72 6.68
CA TRP A 98 7.69 -6.84 5.96
C TRP A 98 8.31 -5.50 5.59
N PHE A 99 7.61 -4.42 5.82
CA PHE A 99 8.10 -3.07 5.53
C PHE A 99 7.44 -2.03 6.43
N LEU A 100 8.08 -0.88 6.49
CA LEU A 100 7.59 0.35 7.09
C LEU A 100 7.60 1.43 6.02
N VAL A 101 6.62 2.32 6.03
CA VAL A 101 6.56 3.48 5.14
C VAL A 101 6.33 4.74 5.96
N PHE A 102 7.01 5.81 5.57
CA PHE A 102 6.75 7.17 6.02
C PHE A 102 6.11 7.91 4.85
N ASP A 103 5.03 8.61 5.14
CA ASP A 103 4.27 9.39 4.16
C ASP A 103 4.46 10.87 4.47
N PHE A 104 5.14 11.57 3.56
CA PHE A 104 5.42 13.00 3.67
C PHE A 104 4.56 13.73 2.64
N ASP A 105 3.53 14.41 3.11
CA ASP A 105 2.61 15.17 2.27
C ASP A 105 2.66 16.66 2.57
N ASN A 106 2.70 17.47 1.53
CA ASN A 106 2.47 18.90 1.63
C ASN A 106 0.98 19.20 1.38
N HIS A 107 0.26 19.50 2.45
CA HIS A 107 -1.16 19.84 2.41
C HIS A 107 -1.44 21.33 2.14
N ASP A 108 -0.40 22.17 2.13
CA ASP A 108 -0.54 23.58 1.81
C ASP A 108 -0.57 23.78 0.30
N GLU A 109 -1.77 24.03 -0.24
CA GLU A 109 -1.97 24.23 -1.69
C GLU A 109 -1.30 25.51 -2.24
N GLU A 110 -1.06 26.51 -1.37
CA GLU A 110 -0.41 27.77 -1.73
C GLU A 110 1.12 27.68 -1.64
N ALA A 111 1.66 26.69 -0.92
CA ALA A 111 3.09 26.48 -0.84
C ALA A 111 3.68 25.91 -2.12
N GLU A 112 4.96 26.21 -2.39
CA GLU A 112 5.68 25.57 -3.49
C GLU A 112 5.66 24.05 -3.32
N PRO A 113 5.43 23.27 -4.41
CA PRO A 113 5.24 21.82 -4.36
C PRO A 113 6.35 21.03 -3.65
N SER A 114 7.60 21.52 -3.72
CA SER A 114 8.78 20.86 -3.13
C SER A 114 9.16 21.37 -1.73
N LYS A 115 8.46 22.40 -1.22
CA LYS A 115 8.91 23.09 -0.02
C LYS A 115 8.49 22.35 1.24
N GLY A 116 9.49 21.97 2.04
CA GLY A 116 9.29 21.35 3.36
C GLY A 116 9.52 19.84 3.35
N TRP A 117 8.73 19.07 2.62
CA TRP A 117 8.82 17.60 2.64
C TRP A 117 10.18 17.05 2.14
N GLU A 118 10.83 17.69 1.17
CA GLU A 118 12.16 17.26 0.70
C GLU A 118 13.22 17.35 1.80
N GLN A 119 13.15 18.38 2.64
CA GLN A 119 14.09 18.53 3.77
C GLN A 119 13.86 17.46 4.83
N GLU A 120 12.60 17.17 5.15
CA GLU A 120 12.21 16.12 6.10
C GLU A 120 12.62 14.74 5.61
N VAL A 121 12.37 14.44 4.33
CA VAL A 121 12.80 13.18 3.68
C VAL A 121 14.33 13.05 3.73
N ASN A 122 15.07 14.12 3.43
CA ASN A 122 16.53 14.08 3.46
C ASN A 122 17.07 13.90 4.90
N ALA A 123 16.46 14.54 5.89
CA ALA A 123 16.82 14.34 7.29
C ALA A 123 16.60 12.89 7.75
N LEU A 124 15.44 12.31 7.42
CA LEU A 124 15.16 10.90 7.71
C LEU A 124 16.16 9.96 7.02
N ARG A 125 16.46 10.18 5.74
CA ARG A 125 17.45 9.37 5.01
C ARG A 125 18.85 9.45 5.61
N GLN A 126 19.28 10.64 6.02
CA GLN A 126 20.58 10.81 6.68
C GLN A 126 20.63 10.04 8.00
N MET A 127 19.59 10.15 8.82
CA MET A 127 19.47 9.37 10.06
C MET A 127 19.53 7.86 9.78
N CYS A 128 18.77 7.38 8.82
CA CYS A 128 18.78 5.95 8.42
C CYS A 128 20.19 5.52 7.95
N THR A 129 20.87 6.35 7.16
CA THR A 129 22.26 6.08 6.71
C THR A 129 23.23 5.96 7.89
N ILE A 130 23.14 6.85 8.87
CA ILE A 130 23.98 6.80 10.08
C ILE A 130 23.73 5.49 10.87
N LEU A 131 22.49 5.02 10.88
CA LEU A 131 22.10 3.78 11.57
C LEU A 131 22.35 2.50 10.72
N GLY A 132 22.85 2.63 9.50
CA GLY A 132 23.05 1.50 8.58
C GLY A 132 21.74 0.90 8.06
N VAL A 133 20.68 1.72 7.97
CA VAL A 133 19.36 1.31 7.48
C VAL A 133 19.16 1.80 6.05
N ASP A 134 18.94 0.87 5.12
CA ASP A 134 18.66 1.20 3.73
C ASP A 134 17.24 1.75 3.57
N THR A 135 17.11 2.79 2.74
CA THR A 135 15.81 3.42 2.43
C THR A 135 15.61 3.54 0.92
N LEU A 136 14.37 3.37 0.48
CA LEU A 136 13.94 3.68 -0.87
C LEU A 136 12.97 4.86 -0.82
N VAL A 137 13.19 5.86 -1.69
CA VAL A 137 12.31 7.03 -1.76
C VAL A 137 11.49 6.98 -3.06
N GLU A 138 10.20 7.11 -2.91
CA GLU A 138 9.24 7.25 -4.00
C GLU A 138 8.61 8.64 -3.92
N ARG A 139 8.64 9.38 -5.04
CA ARG A 139 7.89 10.64 -5.12
C ARG A 139 6.40 10.33 -5.27
N SER A 140 5.56 11.02 -4.50
CA SER A 140 4.11 10.85 -4.61
C SER A 140 3.59 11.22 -6.00
N ARG A 141 2.48 10.64 -6.41
CA ARG A 141 1.86 10.88 -7.72
C ARG A 141 1.50 12.36 -7.96
N SER A 142 1.13 13.07 -6.90
CA SER A 142 0.84 14.52 -6.96
C SER A 142 2.10 15.36 -7.17
N GLY A 143 3.29 14.79 -6.91
CA GLY A 143 4.55 15.51 -6.88
C GLY A 143 4.74 16.42 -5.66
N ARG A 144 3.79 16.42 -4.72
CA ARG A 144 3.76 17.29 -3.53
C ARG A 144 4.14 16.56 -2.24
N GLY A 145 4.73 15.38 -2.35
CA GLY A 145 5.15 14.57 -1.22
C GLY A 145 6.00 13.39 -1.67
N ALA A 146 6.35 12.53 -0.72
CA ALA A 146 7.11 11.32 -0.96
C ALA A 146 6.78 10.23 0.06
N HIS A 147 7.01 8.99 -0.34
CA HIS A 147 7.03 7.84 0.54
C HIS A 147 8.48 7.42 0.77
N VAL A 148 8.87 7.22 2.02
CA VAL A 148 10.17 6.63 2.36
C VAL A 148 9.93 5.22 2.90
N TRP A 149 10.44 4.22 2.20
CA TRP A 149 10.25 2.81 2.47
C TRP A 149 11.47 2.21 3.16
N ILE A 150 11.24 1.41 4.19
CA ILE A 150 12.22 0.53 4.84
C ILE A 150 11.70 -0.89 4.72
N PHE A 151 12.46 -1.77 4.07
CA PHE A 151 12.11 -3.18 3.89
C PHE A 151 12.89 -4.03 4.87
N PHE A 152 12.23 -5.01 5.46
CA PHE A 152 12.84 -5.94 6.42
C PHE A 152 13.23 -7.24 5.73
N SER A 153 14.38 -7.83 6.10
CA SER A 153 14.82 -9.14 5.64
C SER A 153 13.89 -10.26 6.13
N ASP A 154 13.35 -10.07 7.31
CA ASP A 154 12.44 -11.00 8.00
C ASP A 154 11.19 -10.28 8.49
N PRO A 155 10.05 -10.98 8.66
CA PRO A 155 8.84 -10.35 9.18
C PRO A 155 9.04 -9.94 10.63
N ILE A 156 8.63 -8.74 10.97
CA ILE A 156 8.68 -8.24 12.35
C ILE A 156 7.29 -7.84 12.84
N GLN A 157 7.11 -7.82 14.15
CA GLN A 157 5.86 -7.33 14.75
C GLN A 157 5.62 -5.88 14.32
N ALA A 158 4.46 -5.58 13.74
CA ALA A 158 4.11 -4.26 13.24
C ALA A 158 4.15 -3.19 14.34
N SER A 159 3.87 -3.57 15.60
CA SER A 159 4.03 -2.67 16.75
C SER A 159 5.48 -2.25 16.99
N LYS A 160 6.45 -3.15 16.73
CA LYS A 160 7.89 -2.84 16.80
C LYS A 160 8.31 -1.96 15.62
N ALA A 161 7.85 -2.27 14.40
CA ALA A 161 8.11 -1.45 13.22
C ALA A 161 7.62 -0.01 13.44
N ARG A 162 6.40 0.16 13.96
CA ARG A 162 5.84 1.47 14.27
C ARG A 162 6.68 2.23 15.31
N LYS A 163 7.05 1.59 16.42
CA LYS A 163 7.91 2.22 17.45
C LYS A 163 9.26 2.64 16.90
N PHE A 164 9.84 1.83 16.02
CA PHE A 164 11.08 2.17 15.33
C PHE A 164 10.88 3.40 14.43
N GLY A 165 9.81 3.44 13.64
CA GLY A 165 9.48 4.60 12.82
C GLY A 165 9.25 5.87 13.64
N GLU A 166 8.52 5.78 14.74
CA GLU A 166 8.30 6.90 15.67
C GLU A 166 9.63 7.42 16.28
N ALA A 167 10.59 6.51 16.53
CA ALA A 167 11.90 6.91 17.06
C ALA A 167 12.76 7.61 16.00
N LEU A 168 12.62 7.27 14.71
CA LEU A 168 13.35 7.93 13.63
C LEU A 168 12.84 9.34 13.31
N LEU A 169 11.61 9.69 13.72
CA LEU A 169 10.99 10.99 13.49
C LEU A 169 11.20 11.98 14.68
N ARG A 170 11.91 11.58 15.72
CA ARG A 170 12.22 12.42 16.90
C ARG A 170 13.58 13.07 16.78
#